data_fd5e9657f6be8dd537bf770cdcdd2a7e
#
_entry.id   fd5e9657f6be8dd537bf770cdcdd2a7e
#
_cell.length_a   1.000
_cell.length_b   1.000
_cell.length_c   1.000
_cell.angle_alpha   90.00
_cell.angle_beta   90.00
_cell.angle_gamma   90.00
#
_symmetry.space_group_name_H-M   'P 1'
#
loop_
_entity.id
_entity.type
_entity.pdbx_description
1 polymer ?
#
loop_
_entity_poly.entity_id
_entity_poly.type
_entity_poly.pdbx_seq_one_letter_code
_entity_poly.pdbx_strand_id
1 'polypeptide(L)'
;MNKEIEYLKKYLKDKDIDTAIKELESGIPVQYIVGNVDFYGNIFKVNKNTLIPRFETELLVEKTIKYINKYFNNEIKILDIGTGSGCIAITLNKLLDNSRVTAVDISKNALDVAIENNKINNTDVNFIESDVFSNINDKYDVIISNPPYISYDEDIMDVVYNNEPHMALYADDNGLYFYDKILMECRKYLNDRFFIAFEIGYKQGNDIINIINKYFDNVNISLEKDYSGKDRFIFVWNH
;
A
#
# COMPACT_ATOMS: atom_id res chain seq x y z
N MET A 1 10.46 20.58 11.24
CA MET A 1 11.29 20.51 12.47
C MET A 1 10.49 20.56 13.77
N ASN A 2 9.71 21.59 14.14
CA ASN A 2 8.99 21.61 15.42
C ASN A 2 8.01 20.42 15.62
N LYS A 3 7.20 20.10 14.62
CA LYS A 3 6.26 18.96 14.67
C LYS A 3 6.95 17.60 14.78
N GLU A 4 8.08 17.43 14.12
CA GLU A 4 8.88 16.19 14.17
C GLU A 4 9.55 16.01 15.53
N ILE A 5 10.03 17.09 16.14
CA ILE A 5 10.57 17.07 17.53
C ILE A 5 9.45 16.71 18.53
N GLU A 6 8.24 17.24 18.34
CA GLU A 6 7.09 16.84 19.15
C GLU A 6 6.75 15.36 18.98
N TYR A 7 6.83 14.86 17.74
CA TYR A 7 6.64 13.44 17.44
C TYR A 7 7.70 12.58 18.12
N LEU A 8 8.99 12.96 18.04
CA LEU A 8 10.08 12.30 18.77
C LEU A 8 9.77 12.23 20.27
N LYS A 9 9.45 13.35 20.91
CA LYS A 9 9.14 13.41 22.34
C LYS A 9 7.97 12.51 22.75
N LYS A 10 7.00 12.30 21.86
CA LYS A 10 5.81 11.49 22.11
C LYS A 10 6.05 9.98 21.96
N TYR A 11 6.85 9.58 20.98
CA TYR A 11 6.94 8.19 20.57
C TYR A 11 8.32 7.54 20.77
N LEU A 12 9.36 8.31 21.04
CA LEU A 12 10.70 7.79 21.29
C LEU A 12 10.73 7.03 22.63
N LYS A 13 11.11 5.75 22.60
CA LYS A 13 11.10 4.89 23.80
C LYS A 13 12.50 4.62 24.36
N ASP A 14 13.40 4.14 23.52
CA ASP A 14 14.66 3.51 23.96
C ASP A 14 15.91 4.25 23.46
N LYS A 15 15.76 5.46 22.95
CA LYS A 15 16.85 6.25 22.37
C LYS A 15 16.96 7.62 23.05
N ASP A 16 18.20 8.07 23.24
CA ASP A 16 18.44 9.40 23.70
C ASP A 16 17.92 10.47 22.75
N ILE A 17 17.21 11.45 23.28
CA ILE A 17 16.53 12.49 22.48
C ILE A 17 17.52 13.35 21.68
N ASP A 18 18.72 13.64 22.24
CA ASP A 18 19.72 14.46 21.56
C ASP A 18 20.31 13.70 20.36
N THR A 19 20.48 12.38 20.49
CA THR A 19 20.89 11.51 19.39
C THR A 19 19.81 11.46 18.31
N ALA A 20 18.55 11.32 18.69
CA ALA A 20 17.42 11.31 17.75
C ALA A 20 17.27 12.65 16.99
N ILE A 21 17.51 13.78 17.65
CA ILE A 21 17.50 15.10 17.01
C ILE A 21 18.63 15.20 15.98
N LYS A 22 19.84 14.73 16.29
CA LYS A 22 20.95 14.72 15.32
C LYS A 22 20.66 13.87 14.09
N GLU A 23 20.01 12.72 14.27
CA GLU A 23 19.57 11.88 13.13
C GLU A 23 18.51 12.59 12.28
N LEU A 24 17.55 13.27 12.91
CA LEU A 24 16.55 14.08 12.20
C LEU A 24 17.22 15.22 11.41
N GLU A 25 18.18 15.92 12.00
CA GLU A 25 18.95 16.98 11.34
C GLU A 25 19.83 16.44 10.20
N SER A 26 20.24 15.17 10.25
CA SER A 26 20.93 14.50 9.14
C SER A 26 20.02 14.05 8.01
N GLY A 27 18.70 14.27 8.11
CA GLY A 27 17.70 13.97 7.09
C GLY A 27 17.07 12.58 7.19
N ILE A 28 17.23 11.87 8.32
CA ILE A 28 16.52 10.59 8.53
C ILE A 28 15.06 10.88 8.88
N PRO A 29 14.06 10.21 8.22
CA PRO A 29 12.66 10.38 8.56
C PRO A 29 12.36 10.08 10.04
N VAL A 30 11.57 10.93 10.66
CA VAL A 30 11.24 10.78 12.09
C VAL A 30 10.61 9.42 12.40
N GLN A 31 9.85 8.85 11.47
CA GLN A 31 9.23 7.53 11.60
C GLN A 31 10.27 6.41 11.68
N TYR A 32 11.37 6.52 10.94
CA TYR A 32 12.46 5.54 11.03
C TYR A 32 13.29 5.71 12.31
N ILE A 33 13.43 6.95 12.80
CA ILE A 33 14.12 7.22 14.08
C ILE A 33 13.34 6.60 15.25
N VAL A 34 12.01 6.77 15.22
CA VAL A 34 11.09 6.21 16.24
C VAL A 34 10.82 4.72 16.00
N GLY A 35 10.96 4.25 14.77
CA GLY A 35 10.72 2.87 14.35
C GLY A 35 9.25 2.53 14.16
N ASN A 36 8.35 3.52 14.15
CA ASN A 36 6.91 3.29 13.93
C ASN A 36 6.20 4.48 13.30
N VAL A 37 4.98 4.23 12.82
CA VAL A 37 4.04 5.23 12.30
C VAL A 37 2.62 4.87 12.73
N ASP A 38 1.78 5.89 12.94
CA ASP A 38 0.33 5.71 13.04
C ASP A 38 -0.26 5.58 11.62
N PHE A 39 -1.09 4.58 11.41
CA PHE A 39 -1.84 4.39 10.18
C PHE A 39 -3.23 3.88 10.54
N TYR A 40 -4.25 4.63 10.16
CA TYR A 40 -5.65 4.34 10.44
C TYR A 40 -5.93 4.07 11.93
N GLY A 41 -5.28 4.83 12.83
CA GLY A 41 -5.38 4.70 14.28
C GLY A 41 -4.69 3.46 14.88
N ASN A 42 -3.87 2.77 14.11
CA ASN A 42 -3.06 1.63 14.54
C ASN A 42 -1.57 1.94 14.41
N ILE A 43 -0.75 1.33 15.25
CA ILE A 43 0.70 1.51 15.20
C ILE A 43 1.31 0.44 14.33
N PHE A 44 2.11 0.89 13.35
CA PHE A 44 2.89 0.03 12.46
C PHE A 44 4.38 0.29 12.65
N LYS A 45 5.16 -0.76 12.86
CA LYS A 45 6.61 -0.69 12.76
C LYS A 45 7.02 -0.40 11.33
N VAL A 46 8.04 0.45 11.19
CA VAL A 46 8.66 0.78 9.91
C VAL A 46 10.18 0.86 10.08
N ASN A 47 10.89 0.53 9.02
CA ASN A 47 12.34 0.68 8.92
C ASN A 47 12.73 0.86 7.44
N LYS A 48 14.01 0.97 7.14
CA LYS A 48 14.55 1.15 5.78
C LYS A 48 14.15 0.08 4.74
N ASN A 49 13.48 -0.99 5.16
CA ASN A 49 13.02 -2.05 4.25
C ASN A 49 11.57 -1.86 3.79
N THR A 50 10.84 -0.89 4.35
CA THR A 50 9.44 -0.64 4.03
C THR A 50 9.20 0.82 3.71
N LEU A 51 8.34 1.10 2.73
CA LEU A 51 7.80 2.46 2.55
C LEU A 51 7.12 2.91 3.84
N ILE A 52 7.32 4.17 4.23
CA ILE A 52 6.55 4.75 5.34
C ILE A 52 5.10 4.92 4.87
N PRO A 53 4.11 4.29 5.53
CA PRO A 53 2.70 4.44 5.17
C PRO A 53 2.27 5.91 5.05
N ARG A 54 1.53 6.23 3.97
CA ARG A 54 1.11 7.59 3.65
C ARG A 54 -0.37 7.79 4.02
N PHE A 55 -0.73 9.03 4.27
CA PHE A 55 -2.11 9.39 4.59
C PHE A 55 -3.07 9.11 3.41
N GLU A 56 -2.62 9.28 2.18
CA GLU A 56 -3.39 8.94 0.97
C GLU A 56 -3.76 7.46 0.95
N THR A 57 -2.86 6.59 1.42
CA THR A 57 -3.11 5.15 1.50
C THR A 57 -4.21 4.79 2.52
N GLU A 58 -4.40 5.60 3.58
CA GLU A 58 -5.56 5.45 4.47
C GLU A 58 -6.88 5.68 3.72
N LEU A 59 -6.90 6.66 2.79
CA LEU A 59 -8.08 6.92 1.96
C LEU A 59 -8.36 5.78 0.97
N LEU A 60 -7.31 5.15 0.43
CA LEU A 60 -7.47 3.95 -0.40
C LEU A 60 -8.20 2.85 0.40
N VAL A 61 -7.76 2.59 1.63
CA VAL A 61 -8.39 1.61 2.53
C VAL A 61 -9.84 1.98 2.83
N GLU A 62 -10.10 3.23 3.23
CA GLU A 62 -11.45 3.72 3.55
C GLU A 62 -12.42 3.54 2.37
N LYS A 63 -12.00 3.98 1.18
CA LYS A 63 -12.80 3.87 -0.04
C LYS A 63 -13.02 2.40 -0.42
N THR A 64 -11.99 1.57 -0.34
CA THR A 64 -12.08 0.13 -0.60
C THR A 64 -13.10 -0.54 0.31
N ILE A 65 -13.11 -0.24 1.62
CA ILE A 65 -14.11 -0.75 2.56
C ILE A 65 -15.52 -0.31 2.17
N LYS A 66 -15.71 0.95 1.74
CA LYS A 66 -17.02 1.43 1.27
C LYS A 66 -17.53 0.65 0.06
N TYR A 67 -16.65 0.37 -0.91
CA TYR A 67 -16.98 -0.45 -2.09
C TYR A 67 -17.29 -1.90 -1.70
N ILE A 68 -16.47 -2.52 -0.83
CA ILE A 68 -16.69 -3.87 -0.33
C ILE A 68 -18.07 -3.97 0.34
N ASN A 69 -18.37 -3.10 1.29
CA ASN A 69 -19.66 -3.10 2.00
C ASN A 69 -20.87 -2.83 1.08
N LYS A 70 -20.67 -2.13 -0.03
CA LYS A 70 -21.73 -1.88 -1.01
C LYS A 70 -22.00 -3.09 -1.89
N TYR A 71 -20.97 -3.84 -2.23
CA TYR A 71 -21.06 -4.83 -3.30
C TYR A 71 -20.91 -6.28 -2.85
N PHE A 72 -20.37 -6.56 -1.67
CA PHE A 72 -20.17 -7.90 -1.15
C PHE A 72 -20.92 -8.09 0.16
N ASN A 73 -21.66 -9.21 0.28
CA ASN A 73 -22.47 -9.53 1.46
C ASN A 73 -22.00 -10.81 2.17
N ASN A 74 -21.02 -11.51 1.63
CA ASN A 74 -20.52 -12.79 2.14
C ASN A 74 -19.06 -12.64 2.59
N GLU A 75 -18.48 -13.74 3.10
CA GLU A 75 -17.03 -13.82 3.30
C GLU A 75 -16.28 -13.50 2.00
N ILE A 76 -15.28 -12.64 2.07
CA ILE A 76 -14.49 -12.20 0.92
C ILE A 76 -13.02 -12.57 1.09
N LYS A 77 -12.38 -12.89 -0.03
CA LYS A 77 -10.94 -13.08 -0.12
C LYS A 77 -10.29 -11.84 -0.72
N ILE A 78 -9.33 -11.27 -0.02
CA ILE A 78 -8.61 -10.05 -0.40
C ILE A 78 -7.14 -10.40 -0.65
N LEU A 79 -6.57 -9.88 -1.73
CA LEU A 79 -5.14 -9.92 -2.03
C LEU A 79 -4.58 -8.51 -2.02
N ASP A 80 -3.60 -8.24 -1.14
CA ASP A 80 -2.81 -7.02 -1.11
C ASP A 80 -1.45 -7.27 -1.78
N ILE A 81 -1.18 -6.57 -2.89
CA ILE A 81 0.04 -6.76 -3.70
C ILE A 81 1.02 -5.62 -3.43
N GLY A 82 2.27 -5.97 -3.07
CA GLY A 82 3.29 -5.00 -2.65
C GLY A 82 2.98 -4.46 -1.25
N THR A 83 2.72 -5.36 -0.31
CA THR A 83 2.16 -5.03 1.01
C THR A 83 3.08 -4.17 1.88
N GLY A 84 4.40 -4.17 1.63
CA GLY A 84 5.38 -3.38 2.38
C GLY A 84 5.34 -3.67 3.89
N SER A 85 4.92 -2.70 4.68
CA SER A 85 4.76 -2.84 6.14
C SER A 85 3.52 -3.65 6.56
N GLY A 86 2.68 -4.05 5.62
CA GLY A 86 1.41 -4.73 5.88
C GLY A 86 0.25 -3.79 6.22
N CYS A 87 0.43 -2.48 6.12
CA CYS A 87 -0.55 -1.50 6.64
C CYS A 87 -1.93 -1.62 5.98
N ILE A 88 -2.01 -1.86 4.68
CA ILE A 88 -3.28 -2.06 3.95
C ILE A 88 -3.93 -3.37 4.40
N ALA A 89 -3.22 -4.49 4.25
CA ALA A 89 -3.73 -5.83 4.54
C ALA A 89 -4.22 -5.99 5.98
N ILE A 90 -3.40 -5.55 6.94
CA ILE A 90 -3.69 -5.63 8.38
C ILE A 90 -4.90 -4.76 8.72
N THR A 91 -4.98 -3.54 8.18
CA THR A 91 -6.11 -2.65 8.44
C THR A 91 -7.42 -3.21 7.86
N LEU A 92 -7.38 -3.78 6.65
CA LEU A 92 -8.55 -4.42 6.04
C LEU A 92 -9.00 -5.65 6.85
N ASN A 93 -8.06 -6.52 7.27
CA ASN A 93 -8.38 -7.68 8.10
C ASN A 93 -9.02 -7.29 9.44
N LYS A 94 -8.53 -6.19 10.03
CA LYS A 94 -9.04 -5.70 11.33
C LYS A 94 -10.44 -5.08 11.24
N LEU A 95 -10.79 -4.47 10.11
CA LEU A 95 -12.05 -3.71 9.95
C LEU A 95 -13.15 -4.50 9.23
N LEU A 96 -12.82 -5.64 8.64
CA LEU A 96 -13.74 -6.48 7.89
C LEU A 96 -13.80 -7.88 8.52
N ASP A 97 -14.72 -8.07 9.44
CA ASP A 97 -14.87 -9.32 10.22
C ASP A 97 -15.01 -10.58 9.35
N ASN A 98 -15.60 -10.46 8.16
CA ASN A 98 -15.81 -11.54 7.21
C ASN A 98 -14.80 -11.52 6.05
N SER A 99 -13.51 -11.25 6.32
CA SER A 99 -12.48 -11.24 5.30
C SER A 99 -11.36 -12.23 5.58
N ARG A 100 -10.86 -12.85 4.51
CA ARG A 100 -9.57 -13.55 4.51
C ARG A 100 -8.58 -12.74 3.67
N VAL A 101 -7.56 -12.23 4.31
CA VAL A 101 -6.57 -11.38 3.66
C VAL A 101 -5.27 -12.14 3.43
N THR A 102 -4.85 -12.17 2.18
CA THR A 102 -3.49 -12.58 1.78
C THR A 102 -2.74 -11.33 1.34
N ALA A 103 -1.49 -11.22 1.76
CA ALA A 103 -0.63 -10.11 1.43
C ALA A 103 0.69 -10.61 0.84
N VAL A 104 1.12 -10.00 -0.26
CA VAL A 104 2.34 -10.43 -0.94
C VAL A 104 3.32 -9.28 -1.10
N ASP A 105 4.60 -9.61 -1.03
CA ASP A 105 5.70 -8.71 -1.35
C ASP A 105 6.85 -9.53 -1.93
N ILE A 106 7.62 -8.93 -2.82
CA ILE A 106 8.85 -9.55 -3.35
C ILE A 106 9.99 -9.48 -2.34
N SER A 107 9.93 -8.51 -1.42
CA SER A 107 10.94 -8.27 -0.39
C SER A 107 10.64 -9.09 0.87
N LYS A 108 11.44 -10.12 1.10
CA LYS A 108 11.39 -10.87 2.36
C LYS A 108 11.57 -9.97 3.59
N ASN A 109 12.45 -8.97 3.50
CA ASN A 109 12.69 -8.04 4.60
C ASN A 109 11.46 -7.16 4.90
N ALA A 110 10.68 -6.80 3.89
CA ALA A 110 9.41 -6.10 4.08
C ALA A 110 8.37 -7.04 4.74
N LEU A 111 8.28 -8.28 4.28
CA LEU A 111 7.39 -9.28 4.89
C LEU A 111 7.72 -9.57 6.36
N ASP A 112 9.00 -9.59 6.74
CA ASP A 112 9.39 -9.74 8.14
C ASP A 112 8.82 -8.61 9.01
N VAL A 113 8.83 -7.37 8.52
CA VAL A 113 8.21 -6.21 9.19
C VAL A 113 6.68 -6.36 9.21
N ALA A 114 6.06 -6.76 8.11
CA ALA A 114 4.61 -6.96 8.02
C ALA A 114 4.11 -8.05 8.97
N ILE A 115 4.83 -9.17 9.09
CA ILE A 115 4.53 -10.27 10.02
C ILE A 115 4.63 -9.78 11.49
N GLU A 116 5.59 -8.92 11.79
CA GLU A 116 5.69 -8.32 13.13
C GLU A 116 4.50 -7.38 13.39
N ASN A 117 4.13 -6.55 12.41
CA ASN A 117 2.97 -5.67 12.48
C ASN A 117 1.65 -6.42 12.64
N ASN A 118 1.51 -7.57 11.99
CA ASN A 118 0.35 -8.45 12.13
C ASN A 118 0.18 -8.92 13.58
N LYS A 119 1.26 -9.32 14.24
CA LYS A 119 1.26 -9.71 15.66
C LYS A 119 0.91 -8.53 16.57
N ILE A 120 1.51 -7.35 16.34
CA ILE A 120 1.26 -6.13 17.12
C ILE A 120 -0.21 -5.73 17.06
N ASN A 121 -0.84 -5.85 15.90
CA ASN A 121 -2.21 -5.45 15.65
C ASN A 121 -3.25 -6.55 15.90
N ASN A 122 -2.82 -7.76 16.32
CA ASN A 122 -3.67 -8.92 16.60
C ASN A 122 -4.58 -9.28 15.42
N THR A 123 -4.01 -9.40 14.22
CA THR A 123 -4.71 -9.76 12.99
C THR A 123 -4.20 -11.11 12.45
N ASP A 124 -4.94 -11.70 11.49
CA ASP A 124 -4.65 -13.01 10.89
C ASP A 124 -4.50 -12.89 9.37
N VAL A 125 -3.48 -12.14 8.94
CA VAL A 125 -3.14 -11.98 7.53
C VAL A 125 -2.16 -13.07 7.11
N ASN A 126 -2.40 -13.70 5.96
CA ASN A 126 -1.49 -14.67 5.36
C ASN A 126 -0.46 -13.95 4.48
N PHE A 127 0.84 -14.01 4.85
CA PHE A 127 1.92 -13.35 4.12
C PHE A 127 2.69 -14.36 3.25
N ILE A 128 2.91 -14.00 1.97
CA ILE A 128 3.59 -14.84 0.99
C ILE A 128 4.64 -14.02 0.25
N GLU A 129 5.88 -14.50 0.18
CA GLU A 129 6.90 -13.92 -0.69
C GLU A 129 6.55 -14.22 -2.15
N SER A 130 6.30 -13.19 -2.95
CA SER A 130 5.83 -13.33 -4.34
C SER A 130 6.15 -12.09 -5.16
N ASP A 131 6.66 -12.29 -6.37
CA ASP A 131 6.67 -11.26 -7.39
C ASP A 131 5.28 -11.22 -8.05
N VAL A 132 4.45 -10.29 -7.60
CA VAL A 132 3.03 -10.15 -7.94
C VAL A 132 2.31 -11.48 -7.69
N PHE A 133 1.99 -12.26 -8.71
CA PHE A 133 1.22 -13.50 -8.59
C PHE A 133 2.07 -14.78 -8.62
N SER A 134 3.40 -14.70 -8.69
CA SER A 134 4.27 -15.85 -8.96
C SER A 134 4.08 -17.04 -8.01
N ASN A 135 3.70 -16.78 -6.75
CA ASN A 135 3.46 -17.80 -5.72
C ASN A 135 1.99 -17.83 -5.26
N ILE A 136 1.07 -17.26 -6.05
CA ILE A 136 -0.36 -17.25 -5.76
C ILE A 136 -1.05 -18.38 -6.52
N ASN A 137 -1.89 -19.14 -5.80
CA ASN A 137 -2.66 -20.25 -6.37
C ASN A 137 -4.18 -20.09 -6.15
N ASP A 138 -4.60 -19.19 -5.28
CA ASP A 138 -6.00 -18.93 -4.96
C ASP A 138 -6.63 -17.88 -5.87
N LYS A 139 -7.97 -17.78 -5.80
CA LYS A 139 -8.74 -16.68 -6.39
C LYS A 139 -9.29 -15.76 -5.31
N TYR A 140 -9.42 -14.49 -5.66
CA TYR A 140 -9.79 -13.39 -4.78
C TYR A 140 -10.99 -12.62 -5.30
N ASP A 141 -11.76 -12.05 -4.38
CA ASP A 141 -12.87 -11.15 -4.69
C ASP A 141 -12.37 -9.71 -4.84
N VAL A 142 -11.29 -9.40 -4.10
CA VAL A 142 -10.68 -8.07 -4.09
C VAL A 142 -9.17 -8.19 -4.30
N ILE A 143 -8.64 -7.37 -5.22
CA ILE A 143 -7.21 -7.11 -5.35
C ILE A 143 -6.99 -5.64 -5.02
N ILE A 144 -6.07 -5.35 -4.10
CA ILE A 144 -5.67 -4.00 -3.73
C ILE A 144 -4.17 -3.86 -3.85
N SER A 145 -3.68 -2.70 -4.28
CA SER A 145 -2.26 -2.42 -4.32
C SER A 145 -1.98 -0.91 -4.27
N ASN A 146 -0.93 -0.56 -3.55
CA ASN A 146 -0.20 0.70 -3.72
C ASN A 146 1.19 0.35 -4.27
N PRO A 147 1.32 0.08 -5.58
CA PRO A 147 2.57 -0.36 -6.17
C PRO A 147 3.52 0.82 -6.36
N PRO A 148 4.83 0.59 -6.57
CA PRO A 148 5.74 1.64 -7.02
C PRO A 148 5.23 2.27 -8.31
N TYR A 149 5.18 3.61 -8.35
CA TYR A 149 4.60 4.37 -9.47
C TYR A 149 5.40 5.60 -9.89
N ILE A 150 6.54 5.86 -9.27
CA ILE A 150 7.40 7.01 -9.60
C ILE A 150 8.26 6.64 -10.80
N SER A 151 8.25 7.49 -11.84
CA SER A 151 9.19 7.36 -12.96
C SER A 151 10.61 7.66 -12.51
N TYR A 152 11.60 6.99 -13.09
CA TYR A 152 13.02 7.28 -12.82
C TYR A 152 13.45 8.70 -13.24
N ASP A 153 12.67 9.36 -14.10
CA ASP A 153 12.90 10.74 -14.54
C ASP A 153 12.19 11.77 -13.63
N GLU A 154 11.48 11.34 -12.59
CA GLU A 154 10.75 12.22 -11.69
C GLU A 154 11.59 12.56 -10.46
N ASP A 155 11.76 13.86 -10.20
CA ASP A 155 12.42 14.35 -8.99
C ASP A 155 11.53 14.14 -7.76
N ILE A 156 12.09 13.53 -6.73
CA ILE A 156 11.45 13.37 -5.42
C ILE A 156 12.26 14.08 -4.34
N MET A 157 11.67 14.26 -3.17
CA MET A 157 12.36 14.88 -2.03
C MET A 157 13.58 14.05 -1.61
N ASP A 158 14.70 14.72 -1.37
CA ASP A 158 15.96 14.08 -0.94
C ASP A 158 15.79 13.16 0.27
N VAL A 159 14.92 13.54 1.22
CA VAL A 159 14.63 12.73 2.42
C VAL A 159 14.01 11.38 2.05
N VAL A 160 13.16 11.33 1.03
CA VAL A 160 12.56 10.08 0.52
C VAL A 160 13.60 9.29 -0.25
N TYR A 161 14.26 9.94 -1.21
CA TYR A 161 15.27 9.33 -2.06
C TYR A 161 16.39 8.64 -1.27
N ASN A 162 16.90 9.33 -0.24
CA ASN A 162 18.07 8.85 0.52
C ASN A 162 17.75 7.81 1.58
N ASN A 163 16.49 7.64 1.99
CA ASN A 163 16.15 6.81 3.13
C ASN A 163 15.17 5.67 2.83
N GLU A 164 14.21 5.85 1.91
CA GLU A 164 13.20 4.84 1.65
C GLU A 164 13.64 3.86 0.55
N PRO A 165 13.16 2.60 0.56
CA PRO A 165 13.64 1.60 -0.41
C PRO A 165 13.20 1.95 -1.83
N HIS A 166 14.17 2.13 -2.74
CA HIS A 166 13.92 2.53 -4.13
C HIS A 166 12.98 1.57 -4.86
N MET A 167 13.02 0.27 -4.54
CA MET A 167 12.11 -0.72 -5.11
C MET A 167 10.64 -0.52 -4.72
N ALA A 168 10.36 0.25 -3.67
CA ALA A 168 9.02 0.62 -3.26
C ALA A 168 8.57 1.98 -3.84
N LEU A 169 9.46 2.68 -4.54
CA LEU A 169 9.23 4.02 -5.08
C LEU A 169 9.11 4.01 -6.60
N TYR A 170 10.11 3.42 -7.29
CA TYR A 170 10.30 3.56 -8.71
C TYR A 170 9.78 2.38 -9.51
N ALA A 171 9.22 2.68 -10.68
CA ALA A 171 8.82 1.70 -11.66
C ALA A 171 9.16 2.15 -13.08
N ASP A 172 9.44 1.18 -13.96
CA ASP A 172 9.63 1.37 -15.38
C ASP A 172 8.35 1.85 -16.08
N ASP A 173 8.41 2.11 -17.37
CA ASP A 173 7.28 2.54 -18.20
C ASP A 173 6.58 3.80 -17.67
N ASN A 174 7.35 4.83 -17.30
CA ASN A 174 6.84 6.06 -16.68
C ASN A 174 6.03 5.79 -15.38
N GLY A 175 6.43 4.77 -14.61
CA GLY A 175 5.75 4.36 -13.39
C GLY A 175 4.52 3.47 -13.63
N LEU A 176 4.29 2.97 -14.85
CA LEU A 176 3.11 2.19 -15.21
C LEU A 176 3.33 0.66 -15.17
N TYR A 177 4.58 0.21 -15.08
CA TYR A 177 4.96 -1.19 -15.18
C TYR A 177 4.14 -2.13 -14.30
N PHE A 178 3.98 -1.82 -13.01
CA PHE A 178 3.26 -2.70 -12.09
C PHE A 178 1.76 -2.74 -12.36
N TYR A 179 1.16 -1.63 -12.81
CA TYR A 179 -0.26 -1.64 -13.20
C TYR A 179 -0.50 -2.54 -14.41
N ASP A 180 0.34 -2.43 -15.45
CA ASP A 180 0.22 -3.30 -16.64
C ASP A 180 0.44 -4.77 -16.25
N LYS A 181 1.48 -5.08 -15.46
CA LYS A 181 1.79 -6.44 -14.99
C LYS A 181 0.66 -7.04 -14.16
N ILE A 182 0.11 -6.30 -13.19
CA ILE A 182 -1.00 -6.77 -12.36
C ILE A 182 -2.25 -6.98 -13.22
N LEU A 183 -2.65 -6.02 -14.04
CA LEU A 183 -3.87 -6.07 -14.84
C LEU A 183 -3.81 -7.16 -15.93
N MET A 184 -2.63 -7.41 -16.50
CA MET A 184 -2.42 -8.48 -17.50
C MET A 184 -2.69 -9.88 -16.93
N GLU A 185 -2.34 -10.11 -15.66
CA GLU A 185 -2.40 -11.45 -15.07
C GLU A 185 -3.59 -11.66 -14.13
N CYS A 186 -4.10 -10.61 -13.49
CA CYS A 186 -5.05 -10.71 -12.37
C CYS A 186 -6.33 -11.47 -12.70
N ARG A 187 -6.75 -11.51 -13.99
CA ARG A 187 -7.97 -12.23 -14.41
C ARG A 187 -7.96 -13.71 -14.02
N LYS A 188 -6.79 -14.33 -13.93
CA LYS A 188 -6.63 -15.74 -13.52
C LYS A 188 -6.89 -15.94 -12.02
N TYR A 189 -6.69 -14.88 -11.25
CA TYR A 189 -6.74 -14.86 -9.79
C TYR A 189 -7.97 -14.12 -9.23
N LEU A 190 -8.87 -13.67 -10.11
CA LEU A 190 -10.13 -13.05 -9.73
C LEU A 190 -11.28 -14.05 -9.76
N ASN A 191 -12.19 -13.93 -8.80
CA ASN A 191 -13.48 -14.58 -8.83
C ASN A 191 -14.38 -13.94 -9.91
N ASP A 192 -15.53 -14.55 -10.20
CA ASP A 192 -16.46 -14.05 -11.23
C ASP A 192 -16.95 -12.63 -10.88
N ARG A 193 -17.25 -12.37 -9.62
CA ARG A 193 -17.53 -11.05 -9.08
C ARG A 193 -16.27 -10.51 -8.41
N PHE A 194 -15.78 -9.35 -8.85
CA PHE A 194 -14.53 -8.82 -8.37
C PHE A 194 -14.52 -7.29 -8.22
N PHE A 195 -13.54 -6.85 -7.45
CA PHE A 195 -13.19 -5.45 -7.24
C PHE A 195 -11.65 -5.30 -7.22
N ILE A 196 -11.13 -4.29 -7.92
CA ILE A 196 -9.71 -3.95 -7.91
C ILE A 196 -9.56 -2.51 -7.44
N ALA A 197 -8.58 -2.25 -6.59
CA ALA A 197 -8.27 -0.93 -6.05
C ALA A 197 -6.79 -0.62 -6.20
N PHE A 198 -6.45 0.54 -6.77
CA PHE A 198 -5.08 1.03 -6.87
C PHE A 198 -4.94 2.43 -6.28
N GLU A 199 -3.84 2.66 -5.55
CA GLU A 199 -3.28 3.99 -5.41
C GLU A 199 -2.43 4.29 -6.66
N ILE A 200 -2.46 5.55 -7.14
CA ILE A 200 -1.81 5.95 -8.38
C ILE A 200 -1.08 7.30 -8.25
N GLY A 201 -0.10 7.54 -9.09
CA GLY A 201 0.46 8.86 -9.31
C GLY A 201 -0.58 9.81 -9.93
N TYR A 202 -0.62 11.05 -9.47
CA TYR A 202 -1.70 12.02 -9.81
C TYR A 202 -1.84 12.36 -11.30
N LYS A 203 -0.86 12.01 -12.14
CA LYS A 203 -0.89 12.22 -13.59
C LYS A 203 -1.22 10.96 -14.38
N GLN A 204 -1.26 9.78 -13.74
CA GLN A 204 -1.31 8.47 -14.39
C GLN A 204 -2.75 7.97 -14.66
N GLY A 205 -3.78 8.67 -14.17
CA GLY A 205 -5.16 8.18 -14.21
C GLY A 205 -5.64 7.72 -15.58
N ASN A 206 -5.44 8.54 -16.63
CA ASN A 206 -5.87 8.19 -18.00
C ASN A 206 -5.08 7.02 -18.59
N ASP A 207 -3.78 6.96 -18.32
CA ASP A 207 -2.92 5.89 -18.85
C ASP A 207 -3.31 4.54 -18.23
N ILE A 208 -3.58 4.52 -16.91
CA ILE A 208 -4.04 3.31 -16.22
C ILE A 208 -5.44 2.89 -16.70
N ILE A 209 -6.35 3.84 -16.98
CA ILE A 209 -7.65 3.53 -17.60
C ILE A 209 -7.47 2.88 -18.96
N ASN A 210 -6.52 3.34 -19.78
CA ASN A 210 -6.19 2.72 -21.05
C ASN A 210 -5.65 1.29 -20.88
N ILE A 211 -4.82 1.05 -19.87
CA ILE A 211 -4.32 -0.29 -19.53
C ILE A 211 -5.48 -1.20 -19.07
N ILE A 212 -6.40 -0.71 -18.24
CA ILE A 212 -7.58 -1.47 -17.81
C ILE A 212 -8.40 -1.89 -19.02
N ASN A 213 -8.71 -0.95 -19.93
CA ASN A 213 -9.49 -1.23 -21.14
C ASN A 213 -8.80 -2.18 -22.14
N LYS A 214 -7.48 -2.35 -22.04
CA LYS A 214 -6.72 -3.35 -22.81
C LYS A 214 -6.99 -4.79 -22.34
N TYR A 215 -7.27 -4.98 -21.04
CA TYR A 215 -7.37 -6.30 -20.43
C TYR A 215 -8.80 -6.67 -19.98
N PHE A 216 -9.68 -5.69 -19.85
CA PHE A 216 -11.04 -5.88 -19.33
C PHE A 216 -12.08 -5.26 -20.24
N ASP A 217 -13.06 -6.08 -20.65
CA ASP A 217 -14.29 -5.63 -21.28
C ASP A 217 -15.42 -5.56 -20.25
N ASN A 218 -16.34 -4.61 -20.41
CA ASN A 218 -17.57 -4.51 -19.61
C ASN A 218 -17.32 -4.40 -18.07
N VAL A 219 -16.36 -3.58 -17.68
CA VAL A 219 -16.12 -3.22 -16.27
C VAL A 219 -16.49 -1.76 -16.00
N ASN A 220 -16.84 -1.49 -14.77
CA ASN A 220 -16.98 -0.13 -14.28
C ASN A 220 -15.61 0.36 -13.80
N ILE A 221 -15.29 1.64 -14.06
CA ILE A 221 -14.05 2.28 -13.64
C ILE A 221 -14.41 3.57 -12.95
N SER A 222 -13.81 3.82 -11.78
CA SER A 222 -13.88 5.11 -11.08
C SER A 222 -12.49 5.64 -10.84
N LEU A 223 -12.21 6.86 -11.32
CA LEU A 223 -11.00 7.62 -11.00
C LEU A 223 -11.35 8.64 -9.92
N GLU A 224 -10.74 8.54 -8.76
CA GLU A 224 -11.08 9.35 -7.60
C GLU A 224 -9.89 10.15 -7.09
N LYS A 225 -10.24 11.29 -6.45
CA LYS A 225 -9.27 12.26 -5.95
C LYS A 225 -8.99 12.08 -4.47
N ASP A 226 -7.79 12.51 -4.07
CA ASP A 226 -7.43 12.74 -2.68
C ASP A 226 -8.03 14.08 -2.16
N TYR A 227 -7.81 14.39 -0.89
CA TYR A 227 -8.28 15.64 -0.29
C TYR A 227 -7.63 16.90 -0.88
N SER A 228 -6.50 16.76 -1.57
CA SER A 228 -5.83 17.84 -2.28
C SER A 228 -6.42 18.07 -3.68
N GLY A 229 -7.41 17.28 -4.10
CA GLY A 229 -8.06 17.35 -5.39
C GLY A 229 -7.25 16.74 -6.54
N LYS A 230 -6.20 15.97 -6.22
CA LYS A 230 -5.38 15.25 -7.21
C LYS A 230 -5.93 13.84 -7.42
N ASP A 231 -5.91 13.35 -8.66
CA ASP A 231 -6.24 11.97 -8.97
C ASP A 231 -5.29 11.06 -8.18
N ARG A 232 -5.85 10.10 -7.44
CA ARG A 232 -5.07 9.28 -6.52
C ARG A 232 -5.49 7.83 -6.45
N PHE A 233 -6.74 7.52 -6.84
CA PHE A 233 -7.28 6.17 -6.70
C PHE A 233 -7.98 5.76 -7.99
N ILE A 234 -7.77 4.51 -8.39
CA ILE A 234 -8.57 3.86 -9.44
C ILE A 234 -9.23 2.62 -8.87
N PHE A 235 -10.53 2.52 -9.11
CA PHE A 235 -11.35 1.38 -8.74
C PHE A 235 -11.96 0.74 -9.99
N VAL A 236 -11.94 -0.60 -10.05
CA VAL A 236 -12.48 -1.38 -11.17
C VAL A 236 -13.35 -2.50 -10.62
N TRP A 237 -14.55 -2.69 -11.18
CA TRP A 237 -15.46 -3.77 -10.77
C TRP A 237 -16.40 -4.17 -11.93
N ASN A 238 -16.98 -5.37 -11.82
CA ASN A 238 -17.82 -5.96 -12.89
C ASN A 238 -19.28 -6.21 -12.50
N HIS A 239 -19.83 -5.49 -11.51
CA HIS A 239 -21.19 -5.72 -10.98
C HIS A 239 -21.92 -4.44 -10.61
#